data_753af2b397227a0584210fffab8d4676
#
_entry.id   753af2b397227a0584210fffab8d4676
#
_cell.length_a   1.000
_cell.length_b   1.000
_cell.length_c   1.000
_cell.angle_alpha   90.00
_cell.angle_beta   90.00
_cell.angle_gamma   90.00
#
_symmetry.space_group_name_H-M   'P 1'
#
loop_
_entity.id
_entity.type
_entity.pdbx_description
1 polymer ?
#
loop_
_entity_poly.entity_id
_entity_poly.type
_entity_poly.pdbx_seq_one_letter_code
_entity_poly.pdbx_strand_id
1 'polypeptide(L)'
;PLRRQRQMCIRDREIWSSSATTLPAGKNKSEFDKNSVLERFEYQLKDSGLSTLNTLRPDFNWAATDISEIKNFYKITKYILLFPFCSPHLTIKKWPYYNKLIDLISNKYGEEYKVITAPGPTEISEAKNINALALLDNGRALDISQLTALIKDSSFVVANDTGPAHIAAHVGAKGLTLFGKHTTAYKVSIERENFKPIEVTDLKNLSAERVFERLSNSLT
;
A
#
# COMPACT_ATOMS: atom_id res chain seq x y z
N PRO A 1 31.31 7.51 20.92
CA PRO A 1 30.54 7.09 22.07
C PRO A 1 29.12 6.68 21.67
N LEU A 2 28.39 7.45 20.84
CA LEU A 2 27.03 7.16 20.40
C LEU A 2 26.89 5.87 19.57
N ARG A 3 27.91 5.51 18.78
CA ARG A 3 27.94 4.26 18.00
C ARG A 3 28.07 3.01 18.89
N ARG A 4 28.85 3.09 19.96
CA ARG A 4 28.98 2.00 20.96
C ARG A 4 27.68 1.81 21.78
N GLN A 5 27.03 2.89 22.17
CA GLN A 5 25.72 2.80 22.85
C GLN A 5 24.64 2.21 21.98
N ARG A 6 24.58 2.54 20.66
CA ARG A 6 23.64 1.89 19.72
C ARG A 6 23.92 0.40 19.55
N GLN A 7 25.18 -0.03 19.52
CA GLN A 7 25.52 -1.45 19.45
C GLN A 7 25.20 -2.20 20.75
N MET A 8 25.40 -1.58 21.92
CA MET A 8 25.00 -2.18 23.20
C MET A 8 23.47 -2.31 23.31
N CYS A 9 22.72 -1.28 22.92
CA CYS A 9 21.25 -1.36 22.93
C CYS A 9 20.67 -2.41 21.95
N ILE A 10 21.40 -2.79 20.90
CA ILE A 10 20.98 -3.84 19.96
C ILE A 10 21.27 -5.24 20.52
N ARG A 11 22.26 -5.40 21.41
CA ARG A 11 22.62 -6.70 21.99
C ARG A 11 21.63 -7.24 23.00
N ASP A 12 20.92 -6.34 23.66
CA ASP A 12 19.97 -6.67 24.75
C ASP A 12 18.50 -6.54 24.32
N ARG A 13 18.23 -6.26 23.04
CA ARG A 13 16.89 -6.19 22.48
C ARG A 13 16.62 -7.39 21.59
N GLU A 14 15.48 -8.00 21.83
CA GLU A 14 14.92 -8.94 20.88
C GLU A 14 14.63 -8.24 19.55
N ILE A 15 14.97 -8.89 18.44
CA ILE A 15 14.78 -8.37 17.10
C ILE A 15 13.62 -9.13 16.47
N TRP A 16 12.51 -8.42 16.23
CA TRP A 16 11.38 -8.95 15.50
C TRP A 16 11.45 -8.50 14.04
N SER A 17 11.34 -9.45 13.14
CA SER A 17 11.41 -9.18 11.71
C SER A 17 10.67 -10.27 10.95
N SER A 18 10.19 -9.94 9.76
CA SER A 18 9.63 -10.94 8.83
C SER A 18 10.68 -11.83 8.19
N SER A 19 11.97 -11.68 8.55
CA SER A 19 13.07 -12.48 8.00
C SER A 19 13.39 -13.69 8.89
N ALA A 20 13.52 -14.87 8.29
CA ALA A 20 13.97 -16.08 8.97
C ALA A 20 15.39 -15.95 9.57
N THR A 21 16.19 -14.98 9.11
CA THR A 21 17.53 -14.73 9.64
C THR A 21 17.53 -14.20 11.06
N THR A 22 16.44 -13.62 11.53
CA THR A 22 16.28 -13.11 12.89
C THR A 22 15.83 -14.16 13.89
N LEU A 23 15.44 -15.36 13.43
CA LEU A 23 15.04 -16.43 14.33
C LEU A 23 16.22 -16.95 15.14
N PRO A 24 16.02 -17.27 16.45
CA PRO A 24 16.99 -17.94 17.28
C PRO A 24 17.47 -19.27 16.69
N ALA A 25 18.63 -19.71 17.11
CA ALA A 25 19.16 -21.02 16.74
C ALA A 25 18.20 -22.14 17.19
N GLY A 26 18.04 -23.18 16.36
CA GLY A 26 17.14 -24.31 16.64
C GLY A 26 15.69 -24.12 16.20
N LYS A 27 15.26 -22.91 15.76
CA LYS A 27 13.94 -22.70 15.18
C LYS A 27 13.89 -23.15 13.72
N ASN A 28 12.73 -23.66 13.30
CA ASN A 28 12.54 -24.14 11.92
C ASN A 28 12.30 -22.97 10.96
N LYS A 29 13.36 -22.52 10.29
CA LYS A 29 13.35 -21.39 9.36
C LYS A 29 12.46 -21.63 8.14
N SER A 30 12.42 -22.87 7.63
CA SER A 30 11.61 -23.20 6.44
C SER A 30 10.13 -23.14 6.72
N GLU A 31 9.68 -23.56 7.88
CA GLU A 31 8.27 -23.43 8.32
C GLU A 31 7.93 -21.95 8.57
N PHE A 32 8.80 -21.21 9.19
CA PHE A 32 8.62 -19.76 9.41
C PHE A 32 8.45 -19.02 8.07
N ASP A 33 9.27 -19.32 7.06
CA ASP A 33 9.20 -18.68 5.76
C ASP A 33 7.95 -19.01 4.94
N LYS A 34 7.22 -20.09 5.29
CA LYS A 34 5.92 -20.41 4.66
C LYS A 34 4.82 -19.42 5.06
N ASN A 35 4.89 -18.87 6.25
CA ASN A 35 3.88 -17.97 6.80
C ASN A 35 3.90 -16.59 6.13
N SER A 36 2.78 -15.89 6.23
CA SER A 36 2.66 -14.50 5.80
C SER A 36 3.46 -13.55 6.71
N VAL A 37 3.68 -12.32 6.26
CA VAL A 37 4.50 -11.35 7.01
C VAL A 37 3.94 -11.05 8.40
N LEU A 38 2.64 -10.90 8.56
CA LEU A 38 2.02 -10.62 9.86
C LEU A 38 2.04 -11.86 10.77
N GLU A 39 1.85 -13.06 10.23
CA GLU A 39 1.97 -14.31 11.00
C GLU A 39 3.40 -14.51 11.51
N ARG A 40 4.41 -14.13 10.71
CA ARG A 40 5.81 -14.18 11.13
C ARG A 40 6.11 -13.21 12.28
N PHE A 41 5.55 -11.99 12.23
CA PHE A 41 5.66 -11.04 13.34
C PHE A 41 4.91 -11.57 14.58
N GLU A 42 3.68 -12.05 14.40
CA GLU A 42 2.90 -12.61 15.51
C GLU A 42 3.61 -13.77 16.21
N TYR A 43 4.21 -14.68 15.42
CA TYR A 43 4.98 -15.78 15.94
C TYR A 43 6.13 -15.30 16.84
N GLN A 44 6.93 -14.34 16.38
CA GLN A 44 8.07 -13.82 17.17
C GLN A 44 7.61 -13.07 18.42
N LEU A 45 6.56 -12.26 18.33
CA LEU A 45 6.02 -11.55 19.49
C LEU A 45 5.52 -12.53 20.55
N LYS A 46 4.78 -13.57 20.16
CA LYS A 46 4.32 -14.63 21.07
C LYS A 46 5.47 -15.42 21.68
N ASP A 47 6.49 -15.76 20.89
CA ASP A 47 7.70 -16.46 21.38
C ASP A 47 8.46 -15.61 22.41
N SER A 48 8.34 -14.28 22.35
CA SER A 48 8.88 -13.32 23.32
C SER A 48 7.95 -13.01 24.49
N GLY A 49 6.81 -13.71 24.62
CA GLY A 49 5.85 -13.51 25.71
C GLY A 49 4.99 -12.24 25.62
N LEU A 50 4.93 -11.61 24.44
CA LEU A 50 4.17 -10.39 24.22
C LEU A 50 2.73 -10.68 23.76
N SER A 51 1.80 -9.78 24.12
CA SER A 51 0.41 -9.84 23.64
C SER A 51 0.35 -9.50 22.14
N THR A 52 -0.46 -10.27 21.38
CA THR A 52 -0.58 -10.16 19.93
C THR A 52 -2.02 -10.00 19.45
N LEU A 53 -2.90 -9.40 20.27
CA LEU A 53 -4.33 -9.28 19.99
C LEU A 53 -4.66 -8.70 18.61
N ASN A 54 -3.90 -7.72 18.13
CA ASN A 54 -4.17 -7.01 16.90
C ASN A 54 -3.11 -7.22 15.80
N THR A 55 -2.13 -8.11 16.00
CA THR A 55 -1.00 -8.27 15.07
C THR A 55 -1.46 -8.71 13.68
N LEU A 56 -2.44 -9.61 13.58
CA LEU A 56 -2.97 -10.10 12.29
C LEU A 56 -3.98 -9.14 11.65
N ARG A 57 -4.50 -8.18 12.40
CA ARG A 57 -5.47 -7.18 11.94
C ARG A 57 -5.06 -5.79 12.40
N PRO A 58 -3.90 -5.28 11.97
CA PRO A 58 -3.47 -3.94 12.36
C PRO A 58 -4.48 -2.91 11.83
N ASP A 59 -4.76 -1.93 12.66
CA ASP A 59 -5.56 -0.76 12.32
C ASP A 59 -4.64 0.45 12.20
N PHE A 60 -4.68 1.13 11.07
CA PHE A 60 -3.85 2.30 10.79
C PHE A 60 -4.62 3.63 10.83
N ASN A 61 -5.91 3.60 11.20
CA ASN A 61 -6.78 4.78 11.24
C ASN A 61 -6.28 5.88 12.20
N TRP A 62 -5.54 5.52 13.23
CA TRP A 62 -4.95 6.46 14.19
C TRP A 62 -3.91 7.41 13.57
N ALA A 63 -3.35 7.04 12.44
CA ALA A 63 -2.33 7.85 11.77
C ALA A 63 -2.91 8.97 10.90
N ALA A 64 -4.22 8.93 10.60
CA ALA A 64 -4.86 9.92 9.73
C ALA A 64 -4.92 11.29 10.42
N THR A 65 -4.58 12.34 9.68
CA THR A 65 -4.70 13.74 10.09
C THR A 65 -5.76 14.46 9.26
N ASP A 66 -6.10 15.70 9.63
CA ASP A 66 -6.98 16.54 8.79
C ASP A 66 -6.26 17.00 7.52
N ILE A 67 -6.89 16.81 6.37
CA ILE A 67 -6.43 17.23 5.04
C ILE A 67 -7.43 18.16 4.33
N SER A 68 -8.33 18.78 5.09
CA SER A 68 -9.39 19.62 4.53
C SER A 68 -8.83 20.78 3.70
N GLU A 69 -7.74 21.40 4.13
CA GLU A 69 -7.09 22.47 3.38
C GLU A 69 -6.57 21.99 2.01
N ILE A 70 -5.93 20.81 1.98
CA ILE A 70 -5.43 20.21 0.74
C ILE A 70 -6.61 19.87 -0.17
N LYS A 71 -7.67 19.22 0.35
CA LYS A 71 -8.87 18.87 -0.43
C LYS A 71 -9.54 20.12 -0.99
N ASN A 72 -9.65 21.19 -0.22
CA ASN A 72 -10.23 22.47 -0.64
C ASN A 72 -9.39 23.14 -1.73
N PHE A 73 -8.06 23.17 -1.57
CA PHE A 73 -7.15 23.74 -2.56
C PHE A 73 -7.31 23.07 -3.94
N TYR A 74 -7.37 21.73 -3.97
CA TYR A 74 -7.56 20.97 -5.20
C TYR A 74 -9.03 20.80 -5.61
N LYS A 75 -9.98 21.32 -4.82
CA LYS A 75 -11.44 21.20 -5.04
C LYS A 75 -11.86 19.75 -5.29
N ILE A 76 -11.42 18.84 -4.40
CA ILE A 76 -11.76 17.42 -4.48
C ILE A 76 -12.77 17.02 -3.40
N THR A 77 -13.79 16.26 -3.82
CA THR A 77 -14.83 15.70 -2.94
C THR A 77 -14.89 14.18 -3.08
N LYS A 78 -15.29 13.69 -4.24
CA LYS A 78 -15.27 12.27 -4.59
C LYS A 78 -14.08 11.98 -5.50
N TYR A 79 -13.31 10.95 -5.19
CA TYR A 79 -12.13 10.64 -6.00
C TYR A 79 -11.74 9.17 -5.95
N ILE A 80 -11.13 8.73 -7.03
CA ILE A 80 -10.45 7.46 -7.16
C ILE A 80 -8.95 7.72 -7.05
N LEU A 81 -8.30 7.02 -6.14
CA LEU A 81 -6.89 7.21 -5.82
C LEU A 81 -6.04 6.12 -6.46
N LEU A 82 -5.05 6.51 -7.26
CA LEU A 82 -4.17 5.60 -7.96
C LEU A 82 -2.74 5.69 -7.42
N PHE A 83 -2.11 4.53 -7.21
CA PHE A 83 -0.69 4.41 -6.86
C PHE A 83 0.08 3.63 -7.93
N PRO A 84 0.45 4.31 -9.05
CA PRO A 84 1.09 3.68 -10.20
C PRO A 84 2.59 3.48 -10.02
N PHE A 85 3.18 4.02 -8.95
CA PHE A 85 4.62 4.01 -8.73
C PHE A 85 5.09 2.77 -7.98
N CYS A 86 6.38 2.53 -8.01
CA CYS A 86 7.05 1.53 -7.19
C CYS A 86 8.53 1.90 -7.05
N SER A 87 9.22 1.24 -6.12
CA SER A 87 10.67 1.41 -5.98
C SER A 87 11.38 1.22 -7.33
N PRO A 88 12.33 2.09 -7.70
CA PRO A 88 13.07 2.00 -8.98
C PRO A 88 13.73 0.64 -9.23
N HIS A 89 14.09 -0.07 -8.15
CA HIS A 89 14.72 -1.40 -8.24
C HIS A 89 13.71 -2.55 -8.41
N LEU A 90 12.40 -2.27 -8.35
CA LEU A 90 11.33 -3.28 -8.37
C LEU A 90 10.31 -3.01 -9.48
N THR A 91 10.79 -2.65 -10.68
CA THR A 91 9.95 -2.33 -11.84
C THR A 91 8.99 -3.46 -12.25
N ILE A 92 9.30 -4.71 -11.86
CA ILE A 92 8.40 -5.87 -12.04
C ILE A 92 7.04 -5.70 -11.34
N LYS A 93 6.96 -4.81 -10.33
CA LYS A 93 5.72 -4.48 -9.61
C LYS A 93 4.87 -3.43 -10.33
N LYS A 94 5.39 -2.80 -11.39
CA LYS A 94 4.74 -1.68 -12.06
C LYS A 94 3.75 -2.17 -13.11
N TRP A 95 2.47 -1.92 -12.88
CA TRP A 95 1.43 -2.18 -13.87
C TRP A 95 1.44 -1.06 -14.93
N PRO A 96 1.47 -1.37 -16.25
CA PRO A 96 1.72 -0.35 -17.27
C PRO A 96 0.47 0.39 -17.76
N TYR A 97 -0.75 0.00 -17.36
CA TYR A 97 -1.98 0.46 -18.00
C TYR A 97 -2.78 1.47 -17.17
N TYR A 98 -2.14 2.21 -16.26
CA TYR A 98 -2.84 3.22 -15.44
C TYR A 98 -3.50 4.31 -16.28
N ASN A 99 -2.84 4.85 -17.30
CA ASN A 99 -3.44 5.88 -18.16
C ASN A 99 -4.67 5.35 -18.90
N LYS A 100 -4.62 4.11 -19.39
CA LYS A 100 -5.79 3.47 -19.99
C LYS A 100 -6.93 3.25 -19.01
N LEU A 101 -6.63 2.91 -17.76
CA LEU A 101 -7.62 2.83 -16.69
C LEU A 101 -8.27 4.20 -16.42
N ILE A 102 -7.48 5.27 -16.39
CA ILE A 102 -7.95 6.64 -16.21
C ILE A 102 -8.93 7.02 -17.33
N ASP A 103 -8.60 6.70 -18.60
CA ASP A 103 -9.48 6.95 -19.72
C ASP A 103 -10.82 6.22 -19.59
N LEU A 104 -10.80 4.95 -19.14
CA LEU A 104 -12.03 4.17 -18.90
C LEU A 104 -12.88 4.76 -17.77
N ILE A 105 -12.25 5.21 -16.68
CA ILE A 105 -12.93 5.86 -15.56
C ILE A 105 -13.59 7.17 -16.03
N SER A 106 -12.83 8.02 -16.72
CA SER A 106 -13.31 9.31 -17.22
C SER A 106 -14.46 9.16 -18.21
N ASN A 107 -14.39 8.16 -19.11
CA ASN A 107 -15.43 7.90 -20.08
C ASN A 107 -16.74 7.43 -19.43
N LYS A 108 -16.69 6.66 -18.33
CA LYS A 108 -17.90 6.14 -17.67
C LYS A 108 -18.49 7.12 -16.66
N TYR A 109 -17.64 7.77 -15.87
CA TYR A 109 -18.06 8.55 -14.71
C TYR A 109 -17.94 10.06 -14.91
N GLY A 110 -17.20 10.52 -15.95
CA GLY A 110 -17.01 11.94 -16.24
C GLY A 110 -16.40 12.68 -15.03
N GLU A 111 -17.07 13.75 -14.64
CA GLU A 111 -16.66 14.60 -13.52
C GLU A 111 -17.14 14.09 -12.13
N GLU A 112 -17.86 12.99 -12.07
CA GLU A 112 -18.38 12.48 -10.78
C GLU A 112 -17.23 12.08 -9.84
N TYR A 113 -16.17 11.48 -10.38
CA TYR A 113 -14.97 11.10 -9.63
C TYR A 113 -13.73 11.75 -10.23
N LYS A 114 -13.04 12.56 -9.45
CA LYS A 114 -11.69 12.97 -9.82
C LYS A 114 -10.73 11.79 -9.71
N VAL A 115 -9.91 11.59 -10.73
CA VAL A 115 -8.83 10.60 -10.66
C VAL A 115 -7.56 11.30 -10.18
N ILE A 116 -7.02 10.84 -9.07
CA ILE A 116 -5.86 11.48 -8.42
C ILE A 116 -4.76 10.46 -8.14
N THR A 117 -3.54 10.96 -7.98
CA THR A 117 -2.40 10.22 -7.48
C THR A 117 -1.68 11.03 -6.41
N ALA A 118 -1.04 10.36 -5.46
CA ALA A 118 -0.23 11.00 -4.42
C ALA A 118 1.20 10.42 -4.51
N PRO A 119 2.08 11.05 -5.31
CA PRO A 119 3.44 10.56 -5.51
C PRO A 119 4.29 10.77 -4.26
N GLY A 120 5.18 9.82 -3.98
CA GLY A 120 6.26 10.00 -3.01
C GLY A 120 7.30 11.03 -3.48
N PRO A 121 8.24 11.44 -2.60
CA PRO A 121 9.19 12.52 -2.91
C PRO A 121 10.01 12.28 -4.19
N THR A 122 10.37 11.04 -4.47
CA THR A 122 11.17 10.65 -5.65
C THR A 122 10.31 10.38 -6.89
N GLU A 123 8.99 10.36 -6.74
CA GLU A 123 8.03 9.98 -7.78
C GLU A 123 7.33 11.19 -8.43
N ILE A 124 7.51 12.40 -7.87
CA ILE A 124 6.84 13.64 -8.35
C ILE A 124 7.13 13.89 -9.84
N SER A 125 8.35 13.66 -10.28
CA SER A 125 8.72 13.84 -11.70
C SER A 125 8.03 12.80 -12.59
N GLU A 126 7.92 11.57 -12.13
CA GLU A 126 7.27 10.47 -12.87
C GLU A 126 5.74 10.68 -12.93
N ALA A 127 5.16 11.30 -11.91
CA ALA A 127 3.73 11.58 -11.85
C ALA A 127 3.23 12.44 -13.02
N LYS A 128 4.10 13.24 -13.64
CA LYS A 128 3.78 14.01 -14.85
C LYS A 128 3.40 13.16 -16.06
N ASN A 129 3.76 11.88 -16.06
CA ASN A 129 3.43 10.93 -17.12
C ASN A 129 2.11 10.17 -16.87
N ILE A 130 1.46 10.45 -15.75
CA ILE A 130 0.16 9.87 -15.39
C ILE A 130 -0.91 10.92 -15.61
N ASN A 131 -1.96 10.58 -16.36
CA ASN A 131 -3.06 11.47 -16.72
C ASN A 131 -4.03 11.70 -15.54
N ALA A 132 -3.52 11.70 -14.31
CA ALA A 132 -4.26 11.96 -13.09
C ALA A 132 -3.77 13.23 -12.41
N LEU A 133 -4.62 13.85 -11.60
CA LEU A 133 -4.22 14.98 -10.77
C LEU A 133 -3.24 14.53 -9.69
N ALA A 134 -2.00 15.02 -9.73
CA ALA A 134 -1.02 14.76 -8.68
C ALA A 134 -1.29 15.65 -7.46
N LEU A 135 -1.61 15.04 -6.32
CA LEU A 135 -1.81 15.75 -5.06
C LEU A 135 -0.48 15.95 -4.35
N LEU A 136 -0.20 17.20 -4.01
CA LEU A 136 0.99 17.62 -3.28
C LEU A 136 0.59 18.62 -2.21
N ASP A 137 1.31 18.64 -1.10
CA ASP A 137 1.20 19.71 -0.10
C ASP A 137 2.29 20.75 -0.36
N ASN A 138 1.88 21.96 -0.79
CA ASN A 138 2.80 23.06 -1.14
C ASN A 138 3.94 22.60 -2.07
N GLY A 139 3.63 21.78 -3.08
CA GLY A 139 4.59 21.24 -4.04
C GLY A 139 5.46 20.08 -3.53
N ARG A 140 5.21 19.58 -2.32
CA ARG A 140 5.90 18.46 -1.70
C ARG A 140 4.99 17.23 -1.64
N ALA A 141 5.60 16.06 -1.60
CA ALA A 141 4.86 14.82 -1.34
C ALA A 141 4.15 14.90 0.01
N LEU A 142 2.95 14.31 0.10
CA LEU A 142 2.24 14.16 1.36
C LEU A 142 3.07 13.36 2.35
N ASP A 143 3.00 13.70 3.62
CA ASP A 143 3.52 12.85 4.69
C ASP A 143 2.61 11.61 4.90
N ILE A 144 3.04 10.68 5.74
CA ILE A 144 2.30 9.43 5.97
C ILE A 144 0.92 9.70 6.57
N SER A 145 0.77 10.69 7.44
CA SER A 145 -0.50 11.00 8.09
C SER A 145 -1.50 11.63 7.12
N GLN A 146 -1.04 12.57 6.30
CA GLN A 146 -1.81 13.17 5.21
C GLN A 146 -2.21 12.12 4.17
N LEU A 147 -1.26 11.25 3.78
CA LEU A 147 -1.51 10.15 2.84
C LEU A 147 -2.53 9.15 3.39
N THR A 148 -2.45 8.84 4.68
CA THR A 148 -3.41 7.94 5.35
C THR A 148 -4.82 8.54 5.32
N ALA A 149 -4.97 9.82 5.62
CA ALA A 149 -6.25 10.52 5.54
C ALA A 149 -6.80 10.54 4.10
N LEU A 150 -5.94 10.83 3.12
CA LEU A 150 -6.33 10.83 1.71
C LEU A 150 -6.82 9.44 1.26
N ILE A 151 -6.14 8.37 1.66
CA ILE A 151 -6.53 7.00 1.34
C ILE A 151 -7.86 6.64 2.01
N LYS A 152 -8.02 6.99 3.28
CA LYS A 152 -9.22 6.70 4.07
C LYS A 152 -10.48 7.34 3.47
N ASP A 153 -10.37 8.57 2.99
CA ASP A 153 -11.47 9.35 2.41
C ASP A 153 -11.74 9.01 0.94
N SER A 154 -10.93 8.19 0.30
CA SER A 154 -11.09 7.85 -1.12
C SER A 154 -12.32 6.99 -1.37
N SER A 155 -12.98 7.18 -2.52
CA SER A 155 -14.07 6.31 -2.96
C SER A 155 -13.56 4.92 -3.36
N PHE A 156 -12.36 4.86 -3.94
CA PHE A 156 -11.71 3.61 -4.34
C PHE A 156 -10.21 3.81 -4.53
N VAL A 157 -9.43 2.78 -4.24
CA VAL A 157 -7.97 2.76 -4.43
C VAL A 157 -7.58 1.70 -5.45
N VAL A 158 -6.69 2.02 -6.38
CA VAL A 158 -5.98 1.02 -7.21
C VAL A 158 -4.48 1.22 -7.04
N ALA A 159 -3.78 0.20 -6.58
CA ALA A 159 -2.37 0.30 -6.24
C ALA A 159 -1.54 -0.88 -6.74
N ASN A 160 -0.30 -0.63 -7.11
CA ASN A 160 0.73 -1.67 -7.15
C ASN A 160 1.03 -2.18 -5.73
N ASP A 161 1.75 -3.30 -5.59
CA ASP A 161 2.24 -3.80 -4.29
C ASP A 161 3.32 -2.86 -3.71
N THR A 162 2.87 -1.84 -2.97
CA THR A 162 3.69 -0.75 -2.41
C THR A 162 3.17 -0.31 -1.03
N GLY A 163 3.93 0.54 -0.34
CA GLY A 163 3.55 1.07 0.97
C GLY A 163 2.13 1.63 1.05
N PRO A 164 1.70 2.51 0.12
CA PRO A 164 0.33 3.02 0.09
C PRO A 164 -0.76 1.95 0.00
N ALA A 165 -0.51 0.83 -0.71
CA ALA A 165 -1.45 -0.29 -0.76
C ALA A 165 -1.65 -0.94 0.62
N HIS A 166 -0.57 -1.07 1.41
CA HIS A 166 -0.67 -1.57 2.79
C HIS A 166 -1.43 -0.61 3.69
N ILE A 167 -1.20 0.70 3.56
CA ILE A 167 -2.00 1.70 4.27
C ILE A 167 -3.48 1.53 3.92
N ALA A 168 -3.83 1.45 2.63
CA ALA A 168 -5.20 1.27 2.16
C ALA A 168 -5.87 0.02 2.76
N ALA A 169 -5.16 -1.11 2.76
CA ALA A 169 -5.65 -2.34 3.37
C ALA A 169 -5.94 -2.18 4.88
N HIS A 170 -5.07 -1.49 5.61
CA HIS A 170 -5.13 -1.39 7.07
C HIS A 170 -5.97 -0.21 7.61
N VAL A 171 -6.40 0.72 6.75
CA VAL A 171 -7.44 1.72 7.10
C VAL A 171 -8.84 1.26 6.67
N GLY A 172 -8.95 0.10 6.02
CA GLY A 172 -10.23 -0.45 5.54
C GLY A 172 -10.76 0.22 4.27
N ALA A 173 -9.91 0.89 3.50
CA ALA A 173 -10.31 1.51 2.23
C ALA A 173 -10.84 0.46 1.24
N LYS A 174 -11.79 0.86 0.38
CA LYS A 174 -12.20 0.03 -0.76
C LYS A 174 -11.14 0.10 -1.85
N GLY A 175 -10.75 -1.04 -2.41
CA GLY A 175 -9.77 -0.99 -3.48
C GLY A 175 -9.21 -2.32 -3.94
N LEU A 176 -8.25 -2.19 -4.85
CA LEU A 176 -7.53 -3.29 -5.47
C LEU A 176 -6.02 -3.07 -5.34
N THR A 177 -5.30 -4.16 -5.08
CA THR A 177 -3.85 -4.20 -5.24
C THR A 177 -3.46 -5.20 -6.32
N LEU A 178 -2.47 -4.84 -7.13
CA LEU A 178 -2.09 -5.58 -8.33
C LEU A 178 -0.77 -6.31 -8.11
N PHE A 179 -0.80 -7.63 -8.26
CA PHE A 179 0.36 -8.50 -8.08
C PHE A 179 0.74 -9.20 -9.37
N GLY A 180 2.04 -9.15 -9.68
CA GLY A 180 2.68 -10.08 -10.61
C GLY A 180 3.33 -11.24 -9.85
N LYS A 181 4.20 -11.99 -10.52
CA LYS A 181 4.89 -13.17 -9.98
C LYS A 181 5.91 -12.90 -8.87
N HIS A 182 6.16 -11.62 -8.52
CA HIS A 182 7.19 -11.23 -7.54
C HIS A 182 6.84 -11.63 -6.10
N THR A 183 5.55 -11.68 -5.76
CA THR A 183 5.02 -12.13 -4.46
C THR A 183 3.52 -12.41 -4.58
N THR A 184 2.88 -12.81 -3.49
CA THR A 184 1.42 -13.01 -3.40
C THR A 184 0.82 -12.13 -2.32
N ALA A 185 -0.47 -11.83 -2.43
CA ALA A 185 -1.22 -11.08 -1.43
C ALA A 185 -1.17 -11.76 -0.04
N TYR A 186 -1.21 -13.09 0.00
CA TYR A 186 -1.05 -13.87 1.22
C TYR A 186 0.31 -13.59 1.88
N LYS A 187 1.41 -13.66 1.11
CA LYS A 187 2.77 -13.48 1.65
C LYS A 187 2.97 -12.13 2.32
N VAL A 188 2.37 -11.09 1.77
CA VAL A 188 2.47 -9.72 2.30
C VAL A 188 1.32 -9.35 3.23
N SER A 189 0.38 -10.26 3.48
CA SER A 189 -0.77 -10.08 4.40
C SER A 189 -1.65 -8.87 4.07
N ILE A 190 -1.87 -8.57 2.78
CA ILE A 190 -2.54 -7.33 2.37
C ILE A 190 -4.05 -7.48 2.14
N GLU A 191 -4.54 -8.70 1.86
CA GLU A 191 -5.96 -8.88 1.60
C GLU A 191 -6.84 -8.56 2.81
N ARG A 192 -7.87 -7.75 2.59
CA ARG A 192 -8.89 -7.36 3.58
C ARG A 192 -10.29 -7.45 2.97
N GLU A 193 -11.31 -7.28 3.80
CA GLU A 193 -12.72 -7.34 3.38
C GLU A 193 -13.00 -6.42 2.19
N ASN A 194 -12.57 -5.16 2.27
CA ASN A 194 -12.81 -4.14 1.25
C ASN A 194 -11.62 -3.92 0.30
N PHE A 195 -10.45 -4.54 0.55
CA PHE A 195 -9.24 -4.34 -0.23
C PHE A 195 -8.76 -5.68 -0.80
N LYS A 196 -8.96 -5.88 -2.10
CA LYS A 196 -8.79 -7.19 -2.75
C LYS A 196 -7.59 -7.22 -3.70
N PRO A 197 -6.85 -8.34 -3.75
CA PRO A 197 -5.80 -8.51 -4.73
C PRO A 197 -6.34 -8.93 -6.10
N ILE A 198 -5.61 -8.54 -7.15
CA ILE A 198 -5.63 -9.20 -8.46
C ILE A 198 -4.24 -9.78 -8.68
N GLU A 199 -4.15 -11.09 -8.70
CA GLU A 199 -2.89 -11.81 -8.92
C GLU A 199 -2.82 -12.34 -10.35
N VAL A 200 -1.70 -12.07 -11.02
CA VAL A 200 -1.40 -12.56 -12.37
C VAL A 200 0.08 -12.95 -12.46
N THR A 201 0.43 -13.78 -13.44
CA THR A 201 1.84 -14.17 -13.65
C THR A 201 2.71 -13.02 -14.17
N ASP A 202 2.12 -12.13 -14.98
CA ASP A 202 2.77 -10.92 -15.47
C ASP A 202 1.75 -9.77 -15.50
N LEU A 203 2.08 -8.65 -14.89
CA LEU A 203 1.23 -7.45 -14.85
C LEU A 203 0.95 -6.90 -16.25
N LYS A 204 1.80 -7.16 -17.25
CA LYS A 204 1.53 -6.80 -18.64
C LYS A 204 0.32 -7.53 -19.24
N ASN A 205 -0.04 -8.70 -18.68
CA ASN A 205 -1.19 -9.49 -19.13
C ASN A 205 -2.49 -9.11 -18.41
N LEU A 206 -2.42 -8.20 -17.41
CA LEU A 206 -3.60 -7.68 -16.74
C LEU A 206 -4.13 -6.47 -17.49
N SER A 207 -5.23 -6.60 -18.21
CA SER A 207 -5.80 -5.50 -18.98
C SER A 207 -6.44 -4.42 -18.09
N ALA A 208 -6.51 -3.19 -18.60
CA ALA A 208 -7.17 -2.08 -17.92
C ALA A 208 -8.67 -2.33 -17.75
N GLU A 209 -9.31 -2.97 -18.71
CA GLU A 209 -10.72 -3.33 -18.70
C GLU A 209 -11.07 -4.26 -17.54
N ARG A 210 -10.23 -5.27 -17.26
CA ARG A 210 -10.42 -6.19 -16.14
C ARG A 210 -10.32 -5.48 -14.80
N VAL A 211 -9.36 -4.55 -14.64
CA VAL A 211 -9.23 -3.74 -13.42
C VAL A 211 -10.41 -2.79 -13.30
N PHE A 212 -10.83 -2.16 -14.39
CA PHE A 212 -11.95 -1.25 -14.45
C PHE A 212 -13.29 -1.94 -14.11
N GLU A 213 -13.52 -3.15 -14.61
CA GLU A 213 -14.71 -3.94 -14.27
C GLU A 213 -14.82 -4.19 -12.76
N ARG A 214 -13.71 -4.61 -12.12
CA ARG A 214 -13.67 -4.84 -10.68
C ARG A 214 -13.89 -3.54 -9.89
N LEU A 215 -13.31 -2.44 -10.33
CA LEU A 215 -13.52 -1.11 -9.75
C LEU A 215 -15.00 -0.69 -9.87
N SER A 216 -15.56 -0.79 -11.07
CA SER A 216 -16.95 -0.37 -11.35
C SER A 216 -17.97 -1.14 -10.52
N ASN A 217 -17.79 -2.47 -10.39
CA ASN A 217 -18.68 -3.31 -9.59
C ASN A 217 -18.61 -3.00 -8.08
N SER A 218 -17.60 -2.28 -7.64
CA SER A 218 -17.42 -1.89 -6.23
C SER A 218 -17.91 -0.48 -5.94
N LEU A 219 -18.08 0.38 -6.96
CA LEU A 219 -18.61 1.74 -6.82
C LEU A 219 -20.15 1.80 -6.88
N THR A 220 -20.77 0.78 -7.48
CA THR A 220 -22.23 0.58 -7.47
C THR A 220 -22.67 -0.05 -6.17
#